data_db8f9f3dc06802812831345e48c2d616
#
_entry.id   db8f9f3dc06802812831345e48c2d616
#
_cell.length_a   1.000
_cell.length_b   1.000
_cell.length_c   1.000
_cell.angle_alpha   90.00
_cell.angle_beta   90.00
_cell.angle_gamma   90.00
#
_symmetry.space_group_name_H-M   'P 1'
#
loop_
_entity.id
_entity.type
_entity.pdbx_description
1 polymer ?
#
loop_
_entity_poly.entity_id
_entity_poly.type
_entity_poly.pdbx_seq_one_letter_code
_entity_poly.pdbx_strand_id
1 'polypeptide(L)'
;MVEKLETRSAPALAAINAFVRGPSARLCSSNKLGWDGVYLEHHRIFPGERNDSVSTHHLVVLYTSHVARGKTSWEHAHFVPYSYSPGDMKLYSAGRIGACRPFTDTTAIYCTLDPKLVAEIGEDLGGPSPLEFRPIRNLRDDSLQGIVKLLAAEANSQGASGKLYADHLAHALALRFRQLSRGVRGPKPSQSGKMPTRILQRVLDRMRADLATNLDLHTIAAESGYSRTHFLRTFRASTGYSPHQWLTHLRIEEAKTLLQKASNSLIDIALDCGFSSHGHFSNTFRRIVGVTPREYRRDFGLIL
;
A
#
# COMPACT_ATOMS: atom_id res chain seq x y z
N MET A 1 23.45 -9.35 -5.68
CA MET A 1 23.17 -8.43 -4.56
C MET A 1 22.03 -7.45 -4.88
N VAL A 2 21.86 -7.00 -6.12
CA VAL A 2 20.78 -6.11 -6.59
C VAL A 2 19.41 -6.82 -6.58
N GLU A 3 19.35 -8.08 -6.95
CA GLU A 3 18.12 -8.89 -7.03
C GLU A 3 17.43 -9.13 -5.66
N LYS A 4 18.22 -9.18 -4.57
CA LYS A 4 17.69 -9.29 -3.19
C LYS A 4 17.11 -7.99 -2.63
N LEU A 5 17.47 -6.83 -3.18
CA LEU A 5 16.97 -5.51 -2.77
C LEU A 5 15.60 -5.21 -3.37
N GLU A 6 15.37 -5.63 -4.63
CA GLU A 6 14.09 -5.40 -5.32
C GLU A 6 12.93 -6.22 -4.74
N THR A 7 13.20 -7.43 -4.25
CA THR A 7 12.19 -8.31 -3.63
C THR A 7 11.71 -7.85 -2.26
N ARG A 8 12.50 -7.07 -1.51
CA ARG A 8 12.12 -6.56 -0.18
C ARG A 8 11.16 -5.38 -0.23
N SER A 9 11.23 -4.53 -1.27
CA SER A 9 10.41 -3.32 -1.39
C SER A 9 9.04 -3.55 -2.05
N ALA A 10 8.84 -4.66 -2.76
CA ALA A 10 7.61 -4.95 -3.50
C ALA A 10 6.32 -4.92 -2.65
N PRO A 11 6.26 -5.51 -1.43
CA PRO A 11 5.07 -5.43 -0.60
C PRO A 11 4.75 -4.01 -0.10
N ALA A 12 5.78 -3.24 0.24
CA ALA A 12 5.64 -1.88 0.74
C ALA A 12 5.20 -0.92 -0.38
N LEU A 13 5.72 -1.10 -1.59
CA LEU A 13 5.28 -0.38 -2.79
C LEU A 13 3.82 -0.68 -3.12
N ALA A 14 3.40 -1.95 -3.06
CA ALA A 14 2.01 -2.33 -3.24
C ALA A 14 1.10 -1.69 -2.19
N ALA A 15 1.58 -1.51 -0.96
CA ALA A 15 0.85 -0.83 0.10
C ALA A 15 0.62 0.66 -0.20
N ILE A 16 1.63 1.40 -0.71
CA ILE A 16 1.44 2.79 -1.13
C ILE A 16 0.52 2.87 -2.34
N ASN A 17 0.70 2.01 -3.34
CA ASN A 17 -0.16 1.98 -4.51
C ASN A 17 -1.64 1.72 -4.15
N ALA A 18 -1.91 0.99 -3.07
CA ALA A 18 -3.25 0.82 -2.54
C ALA A 18 -3.88 2.14 -2.06
N PHE A 19 -3.08 3.12 -1.65
CA PHE A 19 -3.54 4.45 -1.22
C PHE A 19 -3.58 5.48 -2.34
N VAL A 20 -2.56 5.48 -3.19
CA VAL A 20 -2.35 6.50 -4.23
C VAL A 20 -3.14 6.20 -5.50
N ARG A 21 -4.05 5.21 -5.48
CA ARG A 21 -4.90 4.86 -6.62
C ARG A 21 -5.62 6.08 -7.19
N GLY A 22 -5.51 6.25 -8.52
CA GLY A 22 -6.08 7.39 -9.23
C GLY A 22 -5.01 8.39 -9.68
N PRO A 23 -5.42 9.54 -10.22
CA PRO A 23 -4.51 10.50 -10.80
C PRO A 23 -3.51 11.03 -9.76
N SER A 24 -2.22 10.77 -9.98
CA SER A 24 -1.14 11.26 -9.12
C SER A 24 0.18 11.29 -9.90
N ALA A 25 1.09 12.16 -9.48
CA ALA A 25 2.47 12.20 -9.96
C ALA A 25 3.42 11.95 -8.78
N ARG A 26 4.33 10.99 -8.93
CA ARG A 26 5.35 10.69 -7.92
C ARG A 26 6.49 11.71 -8.02
N LEU A 27 6.80 12.36 -6.90
CA LEU A 27 7.84 13.37 -6.79
C LEU A 27 9.17 12.76 -6.31
N CYS A 28 9.12 11.84 -5.34
CA CYS A 28 10.28 11.06 -4.92
C CYS A 28 9.87 9.68 -4.39
N SER A 29 10.84 8.76 -4.25
CA SER A 29 10.63 7.40 -3.77
C SER A 29 11.90 6.83 -3.14
N SER A 30 11.76 6.06 -2.08
CA SER A 30 12.84 5.30 -1.45
C SER A 30 13.06 3.90 -2.07
N ASN A 31 12.41 3.58 -3.20
CA ASN A 31 12.35 2.22 -3.77
C ASN A 31 13.72 1.57 -4.02
N LYS A 32 14.75 2.36 -4.33
CA LYS A 32 16.09 1.86 -4.65
C LYS A 32 17.09 1.96 -3.50
N LEU A 33 16.66 2.45 -2.33
CA LEU A 33 17.57 2.78 -1.23
C LEU A 33 17.80 1.63 -0.24
N GLY A 34 17.05 0.54 -0.39
CA GLY A 34 17.26 -0.69 0.40
C GLY A 34 16.96 -0.54 1.90
N TRP A 35 16.10 0.40 2.29
CA TRP A 35 15.69 0.58 3.68
C TRP A 35 14.93 -0.62 4.22
N ASP A 36 15.09 -0.93 5.49
CA ASP A 36 14.39 -2.02 6.15
C ASP A 36 13.19 -1.51 6.95
N GLY A 37 12.06 -2.20 6.83
CA GLY A 37 10.85 -1.95 7.62
C GLY A 37 10.08 -0.67 7.26
N VAL A 38 10.61 0.20 6.42
CA VAL A 38 9.97 1.44 5.97
C VAL A 38 10.13 1.64 4.47
N TYR A 39 9.08 2.19 3.84
CA TYR A 39 9.12 2.61 2.45
C TYR A 39 8.37 3.93 2.31
N LEU A 40 8.89 4.86 1.50
CA LEU A 40 8.37 6.21 1.38
C LEU A 40 8.21 6.62 -0.09
N GLU A 41 7.08 7.27 -0.37
CA GLU A 41 6.87 8.04 -1.61
C GLU A 41 6.24 9.40 -1.30
N HIS A 42 6.67 10.42 -2.03
CA HIS A 42 6.04 11.73 -2.06
C HIS A 42 5.27 11.88 -3.36
N HIS A 43 3.99 12.21 -3.29
CA HIS A 43 3.11 12.33 -4.43
C HIS A 43 2.42 13.68 -4.50
N ARG A 44 2.24 14.19 -5.71
CA ARG A 44 1.21 15.17 -6.05
C ARG A 44 -0.07 14.41 -6.40
N ILE A 45 -1.14 14.72 -5.70
CA ILE A 45 -2.44 14.07 -5.78
C ILE A 45 -3.39 14.98 -6.53
N PHE A 46 -3.97 14.50 -7.61
CA PHE A 46 -4.98 15.23 -8.37
C PHE A 46 -6.40 14.82 -7.97
N PRO A 47 -7.41 15.68 -8.24
CA PRO A 47 -8.82 15.32 -8.08
C PRO A 47 -9.15 14.00 -8.80
N GLY A 48 -10.08 13.24 -8.24
CA GLY A 48 -10.51 11.96 -8.83
C GLY A 48 -11.11 11.02 -7.80
N GLU A 49 -11.48 9.82 -8.23
CA GLU A 49 -12.05 8.79 -7.37
C GLU A 49 -11.00 7.71 -7.06
N ARG A 50 -10.97 7.29 -5.80
CA ARG A 50 -10.14 6.19 -5.31
C ARG A 50 -11.04 5.22 -4.57
N ASN A 51 -11.14 4.03 -5.10
CA ASN A 51 -11.93 2.96 -4.50
C ASN A 51 -11.30 2.50 -3.19
N ASP A 52 -12.09 1.82 -2.35
CA ASP A 52 -11.55 1.14 -1.18
C ASP A 52 -10.52 0.07 -1.58
N SER A 53 -9.59 -0.17 -0.69
CA SER A 53 -8.46 -1.06 -0.92
C SER A 53 -8.00 -1.71 0.39
N VAL A 54 -6.99 -2.57 0.29
CA VAL A 54 -6.35 -3.20 1.46
C VAL A 54 -4.86 -2.96 1.39
N SER A 55 -4.27 -2.51 2.49
CA SER A 55 -2.83 -2.40 2.66
C SER A 55 -2.31 -3.54 3.53
N THR A 56 -1.20 -4.13 3.14
CA THR A 56 -0.46 -5.11 3.94
C THR A 56 0.42 -4.46 4.99
N HIS A 57 0.64 -3.14 4.90
CA HIS A 57 1.49 -2.37 5.79
C HIS A 57 0.67 -1.31 6.53
N HIS A 58 1.16 -0.91 7.70
CA HIS A 58 0.69 0.32 8.33
C HIS A 58 1.10 1.52 7.48
N LEU A 59 0.39 2.65 7.61
CA LEU A 59 0.68 3.83 6.81
C LEU A 59 0.59 5.10 7.64
N VAL A 60 1.55 5.99 7.42
CA VAL A 60 1.52 7.39 7.80
C VAL A 60 1.38 8.23 6.53
N VAL A 61 0.43 9.15 6.50
CA VAL A 61 0.25 10.14 5.43
C VAL A 61 0.47 11.51 6.03
N LEU A 62 1.41 12.28 5.48
CA LEU A 62 1.67 13.67 5.84
C LEU A 62 1.32 14.58 4.66
N TYR A 63 0.36 15.49 4.82
CA TYR A 63 0.04 16.52 3.84
C TYR A 63 1.08 17.63 3.89
N THR A 64 1.63 18.01 2.72
CA THR A 64 2.80 18.91 2.64
C THR A 64 2.51 20.24 1.98
N SER A 65 1.52 20.33 1.09
CA SER A 65 1.16 21.58 0.42
C SER A 65 -0.34 21.71 0.26
N HIS A 66 -0.85 22.93 0.21
CA HIS A 66 -2.24 23.29 -0.02
C HIS A 66 -3.26 22.52 0.82
N VAL A 67 -4.41 23.10 1.07
CA VAL A 67 -5.48 22.43 1.81
C VAL A 67 -6.09 21.33 0.96
N ALA A 68 -5.93 20.08 1.40
CA ALA A 68 -6.51 18.91 0.77
C ALA A 68 -7.99 18.78 1.17
N ARG A 69 -8.89 18.93 0.23
CA ARG A 69 -10.34 18.76 0.44
C ARG A 69 -10.88 17.62 -0.37
N GLY A 70 -11.89 16.95 0.16
CA GLY A 70 -12.55 15.84 -0.52
C GLY A 70 -13.61 15.17 0.34
N LYS A 71 -14.01 13.97 -0.09
CA LYS A 71 -14.90 13.09 0.69
C LYS A 71 -14.23 11.73 0.85
N THR A 72 -14.46 11.08 1.99
CA THR A 72 -13.96 9.73 2.27
C THR A 72 -15.07 8.88 2.88
N SER A 73 -15.08 7.58 2.56
CA SER A 73 -15.95 6.60 3.21
C SER A 73 -15.12 5.57 3.95
N TRP A 74 -15.70 4.98 4.98
CA TRP A 74 -15.12 3.90 5.76
C TRP A 74 -16.19 2.84 6.00
N GLU A 75 -15.86 1.56 5.82
CA GLU A 75 -16.78 0.42 6.06
C GLU A 75 -18.11 0.50 5.26
N HIS A 76 -18.06 0.89 3.97
CA HIS A 76 -19.25 1.11 3.13
C HIS A 76 -20.23 2.17 3.66
N ALA A 77 -19.81 2.97 4.63
CA ALA A 77 -20.59 4.09 5.13
C ALA A 77 -20.69 5.22 4.10
N HIS A 78 -21.58 6.16 4.35
CA HIS A 78 -21.72 7.35 3.52
C HIS A 78 -20.41 8.14 3.44
N PHE A 79 -20.17 8.78 2.29
CA PHE A 79 -19.05 9.67 2.11
C PHE A 79 -19.16 10.90 3.02
N VAL A 80 -18.17 11.10 3.89
CA VAL A 80 -18.05 12.27 4.76
C VAL A 80 -16.97 13.22 4.23
N PRO A 81 -17.19 14.57 4.31
CA PRO A 81 -16.18 15.52 3.87
C PRO A 81 -14.95 15.48 4.76
N TYR A 82 -13.79 15.81 4.18
CA TYR A 82 -12.57 16.07 4.92
C TYR A 82 -11.87 17.33 4.44
N SER A 83 -11.08 17.91 5.32
CA SER A 83 -10.15 19.00 5.03
C SER A 83 -8.86 18.77 5.83
N TYR A 84 -7.72 18.76 5.15
CA TYR A 84 -6.39 18.61 5.75
C TYR A 84 -5.52 19.78 5.32
N SER A 85 -4.93 20.44 6.29
CA SER A 85 -3.94 21.49 6.08
C SER A 85 -2.53 20.92 5.99
N PRO A 86 -1.56 21.64 5.43
CA PRO A 86 -0.16 21.25 5.52
C PRO A 86 0.26 20.98 6.98
N GLY A 87 0.93 19.87 7.21
CA GLY A 87 1.27 19.38 8.54
C GLY A 87 0.26 18.42 9.17
N ASP A 88 -0.97 18.35 8.66
CA ASP A 88 -1.92 17.35 9.13
C ASP A 88 -1.51 15.96 8.65
N MET A 89 -1.70 14.97 9.52
CA MET A 89 -1.35 13.58 9.26
C MET A 89 -2.53 12.65 9.43
N LYS A 90 -2.41 11.48 8.81
CA LYS A 90 -3.28 10.32 9.02
C LYS A 90 -2.44 9.11 9.36
N LEU A 91 -2.95 8.28 10.27
CA LEU A 91 -2.39 6.96 10.55
C LEU A 91 -3.42 5.89 10.21
N TYR A 92 -2.94 4.83 9.56
CA TYR A 92 -3.73 3.65 9.25
C TYR A 92 -3.01 2.40 9.75
N SER A 93 -3.72 1.50 10.42
CA SER A 93 -3.22 0.14 10.60
C SER A 93 -3.24 -0.61 9.27
N ALA A 94 -2.40 -1.64 9.13
CA ALA A 94 -2.54 -2.61 8.05
C ALA A 94 -3.99 -3.12 8.00
N GLY A 95 -4.52 -3.36 6.80
CA GLY A 95 -5.90 -3.75 6.60
C GLY A 95 -6.63 -2.84 5.62
N ARG A 96 -7.93 -2.68 5.83
CA ARG A 96 -8.82 -1.97 4.90
C ARG A 96 -8.59 -0.46 4.91
N ILE A 97 -8.61 0.12 3.71
CA ILE A 97 -8.56 1.55 3.46
C ILE A 97 -9.85 1.94 2.74
N GLY A 98 -10.58 2.89 3.29
CA GLY A 98 -11.83 3.36 2.70
C GLY A 98 -11.64 4.10 1.38
N ALA A 99 -12.70 4.19 0.60
CA ALA A 99 -12.73 4.99 -0.63
C ALA A 99 -12.55 6.48 -0.34
N CYS A 100 -12.01 7.20 -1.32
CA CYS A 100 -11.72 8.63 -1.17
C CYS A 100 -11.91 9.36 -2.51
N ARG A 101 -12.47 10.56 -2.45
CA ARG A 101 -12.67 11.46 -3.59
C ARG A 101 -12.05 12.83 -3.28
N PRO A 102 -10.75 13.03 -3.59
CA PRO A 102 -10.12 14.34 -3.51
C PRO A 102 -10.76 15.32 -4.51
N PHE A 103 -10.92 16.55 -4.08
CA PHE A 103 -11.45 17.65 -4.91
C PHE A 103 -10.40 18.68 -5.25
N THR A 104 -9.30 18.72 -4.49
CA THR A 104 -8.20 19.68 -4.66
C THR A 104 -6.92 18.95 -5.00
N ASP A 105 -6.09 19.63 -5.79
CA ASP A 105 -4.69 19.25 -5.99
C ASP A 105 -3.91 19.51 -4.68
N THR A 106 -3.12 18.54 -4.25
CA THR A 106 -2.31 18.63 -3.04
C THR A 106 -1.09 17.73 -3.14
N THR A 107 -0.11 17.91 -2.26
CA THR A 107 1.00 16.97 -2.12
C THR A 107 0.95 16.27 -0.76
N ALA A 108 1.34 15.00 -0.75
CA ALA A 108 1.41 14.22 0.48
C ALA A 108 2.54 13.19 0.42
N ILE A 109 3.21 13.02 1.56
CA ILE A 109 4.19 11.97 1.78
C ILE A 109 3.45 10.75 2.35
N TYR A 110 3.65 9.62 1.70
CA TYR A 110 3.15 8.32 2.12
C TYR A 110 4.32 7.51 2.65
N CYS A 111 4.25 7.11 3.91
CA CYS A 111 5.29 6.33 4.56
C CYS A 111 4.68 5.05 5.11
N THR A 112 5.04 3.90 4.53
CA THR A 112 4.59 2.59 5.02
C THR A 112 5.53 2.03 6.07
N LEU A 113 4.96 1.29 7.02
CA LEU A 113 5.69 0.57 8.05
C LEU A 113 5.37 -0.92 7.98
N ASP A 114 6.39 -1.76 7.99
CA ASP A 114 6.22 -3.21 8.07
C ASP A 114 5.55 -3.58 9.39
N PRO A 115 4.43 -4.34 9.36
CA PRO A 115 3.80 -4.82 10.57
C PRO A 115 4.73 -5.62 11.49
N LYS A 116 5.74 -6.29 10.95
CA LYS A 116 6.74 -7.02 11.75
C LYS A 116 7.57 -6.07 12.60
N LEU A 117 8.12 -5.01 12.00
CA LEU A 117 8.87 -3.98 12.73
C LEU A 117 8.02 -3.36 13.85
N VAL A 118 6.76 -3.04 13.55
CA VAL A 118 5.83 -2.46 14.53
C VAL A 118 5.47 -3.46 15.63
N ALA A 119 5.38 -4.76 15.31
CA ALA A 119 5.11 -5.83 16.28
C ALA A 119 6.30 -6.05 17.23
N GLU A 120 7.52 -6.17 16.70
CA GLU A 120 8.76 -6.32 17.48
C GLU A 120 8.90 -5.21 18.51
N ILE A 121 8.79 -3.94 18.09
CA ILE A 121 8.77 -2.80 19.02
C ILE A 121 7.63 -2.90 20.05
N GLY A 122 6.53 -3.52 19.66
CA GLY A 122 5.37 -3.69 20.52
C GLY A 122 5.56 -4.70 21.63
N GLU A 123 6.24 -5.78 21.37
CA GLU A 123 6.57 -6.82 22.34
C GLU A 123 7.47 -6.23 23.43
N ASP A 124 8.49 -5.46 23.06
CA ASP A 124 9.38 -4.76 23.99
C ASP A 124 8.62 -3.79 24.92
N LEU A 125 7.49 -3.25 24.45
CA LEU A 125 6.66 -2.31 25.20
C LEU A 125 5.47 -2.97 25.94
N GLY A 126 5.35 -4.29 25.87
CA GLY A 126 4.24 -5.05 26.52
C GLY A 126 2.86 -4.75 25.93
N GLY A 127 2.76 -4.35 24.68
CA GLY A 127 1.52 -3.99 24.03
C GLY A 127 0.94 -5.11 23.14
N PRO A 128 -0.34 -5.01 22.75
CA PRO A 128 -0.99 -6.04 21.94
C PRO A 128 -0.38 -6.13 20.53
N SER A 129 -0.26 -7.36 20.01
CA SER A 129 0.10 -7.66 18.63
C SER A 129 -0.93 -8.66 18.08
N PRO A 130 -1.49 -8.49 16.87
CA PRO A 130 -1.24 -7.39 15.92
C PRO A 130 -1.89 -6.06 16.32
N LEU A 131 -1.35 -4.96 15.79
CA LEU A 131 -1.87 -3.62 16.02
C LEU A 131 -2.99 -3.30 15.03
N GLU A 132 -4.24 -3.28 15.50
CA GLU A 132 -5.40 -2.87 14.72
C GLU A 132 -6.10 -1.69 15.41
N PHE A 133 -6.33 -0.60 14.67
CA PHE A 133 -7.06 0.57 15.17
C PHE A 133 -7.84 1.26 14.04
N ARG A 134 -8.84 2.06 14.42
CA ARG A 134 -9.53 2.93 13.45
C ARG A 134 -8.58 4.02 12.97
N PRO A 135 -8.65 4.43 11.67
CA PRO A 135 -7.78 5.48 11.16
C PRO A 135 -7.81 6.73 12.04
N ILE A 136 -6.63 7.17 12.47
CA ILE A 136 -6.45 8.44 13.16
C ILE A 136 -6.37 9.52 12.08
N ARG A 137 -7.18 10.56 12.20
CA ARG A 137 -7.28 11.65 11.21
C ARG A 137 -7.01 12.98 11.89
N ASN A 138 -6.60 13.97 11.12
CA ASN A 138 -6.29 15.32 11.61
C ASN A 138 -5.29 15.31 12.77
N LEU A 139 -4.35 14.38 12.72
CA LEU A 139 -3.29 14.29 13.71
C LEU A 139 -2.26 15.39 13.44
N ARG A 140 -1.84 16.07 14.50
CA ARG A 140 -0.65 16.92 14.52
C ARG A 140 0.28 16.39 15.59
N ASP A 141 1.49 16.07 15.20
CA ASP A 141 2.53 15.55 16.09
C ASP A 141 3.89 15.92 15.50
N ASP A 142 4.57 16.84 16.15
CA ASP A 142 5.83 17.41 15.63
C ASP A 142 6.94 16.35 15.51
N SER A 143 6.98 15.41 16.46
CA SER A 143 7.98 14.32 16.42
C SER A 143 7.75 13.40 15.23
N LEU A 144 6.51 12.93 15.02
CA LEU A 144 6.17 12.08 13.86
C LEU A 144 6.39 12.81 12.54
N GLN A 145 5.98 14.08 12.48
CA GLN A 145 6.17 14.94 11.31
C GLN A 145 7.66 15.12 10.99
N GLY A 146 8.48 15.39 12.02
CA GLY A 146 9.93 15.54 11.89
C GLY A 146 10.59 14.30 11.32
N ILE A 147 10.26 13.10 11.83
CA ILE A 147 10.80 11.83 11.36
C ILE A 147 10.42 11.59 9.89
N VAL A 148 9.15 11.80 9.52
CA VAL A 148 8.69 11.63 8.12
C VAL A 148 9.40 12.60 7.18
N LYS A 149 9.63 13.85 7.59
CA LYS A 149 10.39 14.84 6.81
C LYS A 149 11.86 14.46 6.64
N LEU A 150 12.51 13.93 7.68
CA LEU A 150 13.90 13.44 7.60
C LEU A 150 14.01 12.26 6.63
N LEU A 151 13.10 11.29 6.69
CA LEU A 151 13.05 10.20 5.72
C LEU A 151 12.80 10.71 4.30
N ALA A 152 11.95 11.71 4.11
CA ALA A 152 11.70 12.30 2.79
C ALA A 152 12.93 13.06 2.27
N ALA A 153 13.65 13.77 3.13
CA ALA A 153 14.90 14.44 2.76
C ALA A 153 15.97 13.42 2.34
N GLU A 154 16.08 12.30 3.08
CA GLU A 154 16.99 11.21 2.76
C GLU A 154 16.63 10.53 1.42
N ALA A 155 15.33 10.34 1.14
CA ALA A 155 14.88 9.84 -0.16
C ALA A 155 15.21 10.80 -1.31
N ASN A 156 15.06 12.11 -1.10
CA ASN A 156 15.39 13.13 -2.10
C ASN A 156 16.89 13.24 -2.35
N SER A 157 17.74 13.03 -1.34
CA SER A 157 19.20 13.01 -1.45
C SER A 157 19.75 11.65 -1.95
N GLN A 158 18.87 10.74 -2.40
CA GLN A 158 19.23 9.41 -2.88
C GLN A 158 19.99 8.57 -1.85
N GLY A 159 19.67 8.73 -0.56
CA GLY A 159 20.28 7.95 0.51
C GLY A 159 21.66 8.44 0.94
N ALA A 160 21.93 9.74 0.85
CA ALA A 160 23.25 10.32 1.12
C ALA A 160 23.80 10.04 2.52
N SER A 161 22.92 9.92 3.54
CA SER A 161 23.32 9.59 4.92
C SER A 161 23.49 8.08 5.18
N GLY A 162 23.13 7.27 4.18
CA GLY A 162 23.27 5.82 4.24
C GLY A 162 22.10 5.08 4.91
N LYS A 163 22.07 3.76 4.64
CA LYS A 163 20.98 2.87 5.07
C LYS A 163 20.77 2.87 6.58
N LEU A 164 21.84 2.86 7.38
CA LEU A 164 21.77 2.80 8.85
C LEU A 164 21.00 3.99 9.43
N TYR A 165 21.18 5.20 8.86
CA TYR A 165 20.44 6.38 9.27
C TYR A 165 18.93 6.21 9.05
N ALA A 166 18.54 5.75 7.85
CA ALA A 166 17.15 5.52 7.52
C ALA A 166 16.52 4.42 8.37
N ASP A 167 17.25 3.34 8.67
CA ASP A 167 16.77 2.23 9.51
C ASP A 167 16.52 2.72 10.97
N HIS A 168 17.36 3.59 11.53
CA HIS A 168 17.10 4.20 12.84
C HIS A 168 15.86 5.12 12.81
N LEU A 169 15.69 5.90 11.75
CA LEU A 169 14.47 6.70 11.58
C LEU A 169 13.22 5.82 11.44
N ALA A 170 13.32 4.65 10.78
CA ALA A 170 12.24 3.69 10.68
C ALA A 170 11.81 3.15 12.05
N HIS A 171 12.76 2.81 12.92
CA HIS A 171 12.49 2.38 14.30
C HIS A 171 11.83 3.51 15.12
N ALA A 172 12.37 4.74 15.04
CA ALA A 172 11.78 5.90 15.70
C ALA A 172 10.34 6.17 15.22
N LEU A 173 10.10 6.05 13.89
CA LEU A 173 8.78 6.18 13.29
C LEU A 173 7.81 5.12 13.81
N ALA A 174 8.22 3.86 13.83
CA ALA A 174 7.41 2.74 14.29
C ALA A 174 7.08 2.86 15.79
N LEU A 175 8.04 3.27 16.61
CA LEU A 175 7.83 3.55 18.02
C LEU A 175 6.79 4.66 18.24
N ARG A 176 6.95 5.80 17.53
CA ARG A 176 6.00 6.92 17.65
C ARG A 176 4.62 6.57 17.12
N PHE A 177 4.55 5.88 16.00
CA PHE A 177 3.31 5.35 15.43
C PHE A 177 2.56 4.49 16.46
N ARG A 178 3.27 3.58 17.13
CA ARG A 178 2.69 2.71 18.15
C ARG A 178 2.23 3.47 19.39
N GLN A 179 2.98 4.46 19.85
CA GLN A 179 2.58 5.33 20.98
C GLN A 179 1.27 6.06 20.68
N LEU A 180 1.15 6.65 19.48
CA LEU A 180 -0.02 7.42 19.05
C LEU A 180 -1.25 6.54 18.81
N SER A 181 -1.05 5.28 18.47
CA SER A 181 -2.14 4.31 18.29
C SER A 181 -2.62 3.64 19.59
N ARG A 182 -1.89 3.81 20.72
CA ARG A 182 -2.32 3.33 22.04
C ARG A 182 -3.64 3.99 22.46
N GLY A 183 -4.59 3.17 22.91
CA GLY A 183 -5.89 3.65 23.37
C GLY A 183 -6.91 3.95 22.26
N VAL A 184 -6.50 3.97 21.00
CA VAL A 184 -7.44 4.02 19.88
C VAL A 184 -8.01 2.61 19.69
N ARG A 185 -9.21 2.38 20.21
CA ARG A 185 -9.88 1.09 20.01
C ARG A 185 -10.11 0.87 18.53
N GLY A 186 -9.57 -0.21 18.00
CA GLY A 186 -9.94 -0.75 16.70
C GLY A 186 -11.47 -0.99 16.63
N PRO A 187 -12.07 -1.16 15.47
CA PRO A 187 -13.37 -1.76 15.39
C PRO A 187 -13.28 -3.04 16.22
N LYS A 188 -14.26 -3.30 17.11
CA LYS A 188 -14.36 -4.64 17.73
C LYS A 188 -14.18 -5.63 16.60
N PRO A 189 -13.20 -6.53 16.64
CA PRO A 189 -13.08 -7.51 15.58
C PRO A 189 -14.42 -8.20 15.55
N SER A 190 -15.17 -8.02 14.50
CA SER A 190 -16.26 -8.92 14.16
C SER A 190 -15.53 -10.23 13.87
N GLN A 191 -15.27 -11.02 14.92
CA GLN A 191 -14.56 -12.30 14.84
C GLN A 191 -15.35 -13.32 14.01
N SER A 192 -16.57 -13.00 13.63
CA SER A 192 -17.41 -13.79 12.77
C SER A 192 -17.06 -13.47 11.30
N GLY A 193 -16.18 -14.25 10.71
CA GLY A 193 -16.01 -14.35 9.25
C GLY A 193 -14.74 -13.79 8.64
N LYS A 194 -13.79 -13.23 9.39
CA LYS A 194 -12.46 -12.83 8.85
C LYS A 194 -11.45 -13.97 8.97
N MET A 195 -10.51 -13.98 8.05
CA MET A 195 -9.36 -14.90 8.07
C MET A 195 -8.35 -14.42 9.12
N PRO A 196 -7.77 -15.29 9.97
CA PRO A 196 -6.69 -14.91 10.86
C PRO A 196 -5.53 -14.29 10.10
N THR A 197 -4.93 -13.24 10.64
CA THR A 197 -3.89 -12.44 9.98
C THR A 197 -2.74 -13.29 9.46
N ARG A 198 -2.28 -14.29 10.24
CA ARG A 198 -1.20 -15.21 9.82
C ARG A 198 -1.57 -16.06 8.60
N ILE A 199 -2.83 -16.54 8.54
CA ILE A 199 -3.31 -17.31 7.39
C ILE A 199 -3.47 -16.39 6.19
N LEU A 200 -4.08 -15.22 6.39
CA LEU A 200 -4.22 -14.21 5.34
C LEU A 200 -2.87 -13.83 4.73
N GLN A 201 -1.87 -13.55 5.56
CA GLN A 201 -0.53 -13.21 5.07
C GLN A 201 0.07 -14.33 4.21
N ARG A 202 -0.02 -15.59 4.67
CA ARG A 202 0.45 -16.75 3.89
C ARG A 202 -0.26 -16.87 2.54
N VAL A 203 -1.57 -16.67 2.51
CA VAL A 203 -2.37 -16.67 1.29
C VAL A 203 -1.95 -15.55 0.34
N LEU A 204 -1.75 -14.34 0.86
CA LEU A 204 -1.32 -13.19 0.06
C LEU A 204 0.09 -13.39 -0.51
N ASP A 205 1.01 -13.97 0.27
CA ASP A 205 2.37 -14.27 -0.17
C ASP A 205 2.37 -15.37 -1.25
N ARG A 206 1.53 -16.39 -1.08
CA ARG A 206 1.33 -17.43 -2.10
C ARG A 206 0.79 -16.85 -3.42
N MET A 207 -0.22 -15.98 -3.33
CA MET A 207 -0.79 -15.32 -4.51
C MET A 207 0.22 -14.42 -5.22
N ARG A 208 1.17 -13.83 -4.50
CA ARG A 208 2.27 -13.07 -5.10
C ARG A 208 3.28 -13.95 -5.81
N ALA A 209 3.68 -15.05 -5.16
CA ALA A 209 4.66 -16.00 -5.73
C ALA A 209 4.15 -16.62 -7.05
N ASP A 210 2.87 -16.91 -7.14
CA ASP A 210 2.25 -17.56 -8.29
C ASP A 210 1.48 -16.60 -9.21
N LEU A 211 1.83 -15.34 -9.20
CA LEU A 211 1.13 -14.26 -9.90
C LEU A 211 0.95 -14.51 -11.40
N ALA A 212 1.98 -15.05 -12.07
CA ALA A 212 1.99 -15.33 -13.50
C ALA A 212 1.25 -16.64 -13.88
N THR A 213 1.02 -17.52 -12.90
CA THR A 213 0.42 -18.82 -13.17
C THR A 213 -1.11 -18.79 -13.09
N ASN A 214 -1.74 -19.84 -13.59
CA ASN A 214 -3.18 -20.02 -13.39
C ASN A 214 -3.43 -20.53 -11.96
N LEU A 215 -3.61 -19.56 -11.04
CA LEU A 215 -3.74 -19.83 -9.62
C LEU A 215 -5.02 -20.62 -9.31
N ASP A 216 -4.87 -21.85 -8.84
CA ASP A 216 -6.01 -22.63 -8.39
C ASP A 216 -6.47 -22.22 -6.98
N LEU A 217 -7.61 -21.52 -6.94
CA LEU A 217 -8.22 -21.08 -5.71
C LEU A 217 -8.67 -22.25 -4.79
N HIS A 218 -8.90 -23.43 -5.36
CA HIS A 218 -9.23 -24.61 -4.58
C HIS A 218 -8.03 -25.07 -3.76
N THR A 219 -6.87 -25.11 -4.39
CA THR A 219 -5.60 -25.48 -3.71
C THR A 219 -5.27 -24.48 -2.60
N ILE A 220 -5.36 -23.18 -2.85
CA ILE A 220 -5.10 -22.15 -1.82
C ILE A 220 -6.08 -22.25 -0.65
N ALA A 221 -7.36 -22.50 -0.93
CA ALA A 221 -8.35 -22.69 0.12
C ALA A 221 -8.02 -23.90 1.00
N ALA A 222 -7.66 -25.03 0.38
CA ALA A 222 -7.28 -26.26 1.07
C ALA A 222 -6.01 -26.06 1.92
N GLU A 223 -4.96 -25.46 1.39
CA GLU A 223 -3.71 -25.11 2.10
C GLU A 223 -3.97 -24.16 3.28
N SER A 224 -5.04 -23.35 3.22
CA SER A 224 -5.46 -22.46 4.28
C SER A 224 -6.35 -23.12 5.33
N GLY A 225 -6.73 -24.37 5.16
CA GLY A 225 -7.64 -25.11 6.03
C GLY A 225 -9.11 -24.70 5.89
N TYR A 226 -9.49 -24.10 4.75
CA TYR A 226 -10.86 -23.67 4.49
C TYR A 226 -11.51 -24.45 3.34
N SER A 227 -12.83 -24.66 3.43
CA SER A 227 -13.60 -24.99 2.23
C SER A 227 -13.61 -23.79 1.26
N ARG A 228 -13.74 -24.05 -0.04
CA ARG A 228 -13.76 -22.99 -1.06
C ARG A 228 -14.73 -21.86 -0.75
N THR A 229 -15.97 -22.18 -0.36
CA THR A 229 -16.98 -21.18 -0.04
C THR A 229 -16.62 -20.35 1.21
N HIS A 230 -16.08 -21.00 2.23
CA HIS A 230 -15.61 -20.34 3.45
C HIS A 230 -14.41 -19.45 3.14
N PHE A 231 -13.44 -19.93 2.35
CA PHE A 231 -12.29 -19.16 1.88
C PHE A 231 -12.71 -17.88 1.17
N LEU A 232 -13.57 -17.98 0.15
CA LEU A 232 -14.03 -16.81 -0.62
C LEU A 232 -14.71 -15.77 0.28
N ARG A 233 -15.55 -16.21 1.22
CA ARG A 233 -16.24 -15.33 2.16
C ARG A 233 -15.26 -14.66 3.14
N THR A 234 -14.39 -15.43 3.79
CA THR A 234 -13.44 -14.92 4.79
C THR A 234 -12.34 -14.09 4.15
N PHE A 235 -11.86 -14.46 2.96
CA PHE A 235 -10.90 -13.67 2.20
C PHE A 235 -11.50 -12.30 1.83
N ARG A 236 -12.74 -12.29 1.28
CA ARG A 236 -13.43 -11.04 0.96
C ARG A 236 -13.72 -10.19 2.21
N ALA A 237 -14.11 -10.81 3.30
CA ALA A 237 -14.32 -10.12 4.59
C ALA A 237 -13.02 -9.52 5.14
N SER A 238 -11.87 -10.14 4.88
CA SER A 238 -10.55 -9.69 5.34
C SER A 238 -9.93 -8.64 4.41
N THR A 239 -10.08 -8.79 3.09
CA THR A 239 -9.39 -7.98 2.08
C THR A 239 -10.29 -6.96 1.38
N GLY A 240 -11.61 -7.12 1.46
CA GLY A 240 -12.57 -6.32 0.70
C GLY A 240 -12.76 -6.79 -0.75
N TYR A 241 -11.88 -7.65 -1.26
CA TYR A 241 -11.89 -8.17 -2.64
C TYR A 241 -12.15 -9.66 -2.68
N SER A 242 -12.72 -10.15 -3.80
CA SER A 242 -12.61 -11.57 -4.09
C SER A 242 -11.14 -11.93 -4.39
N PRO A 243 -10.72 -13.21 -4.18
CA PRO A 243 -9.36 -13.62 -4.51
C PRO A 243 -8.95 -13.32 -5.96
N HIS A 244 -9.88 -13.49 -6.91
CA HIS A 244 -9.63 -13.16 -8.31
C HIS A 244 -9.42 -11.65 -8.54
N GLN A 245 -10.23 -10.81 -7.91
CA GLN A 245 -10.02 -9.35 -7.97
C GLN A 245 -8.68 -8.95 -7.37
N TRP A 246 -8.32 -9.54 -6.24
CA TRP A 246 -7.03 -9.31 -5.59
C TRP A 246 -5.86 -9.70 -6.49
N LEU A 247 -5.90 -10.89 -7.09
CA LEU A 247 -4.88 -11.35 -8.03
C LEU A 247 -4.77 -10.41 -9.24
N THR A 248 -5.91 -9.96 -9.77
CA THR A 248 -5.93 -9.00 -10.88
C THR A 248 -5.21 -7.69 -10.49
N HIS A 249 -5.44 -7.19 -9.27
CA HIS A 249 -4.73 -6.01 -8.78
C HIS A 249 -3.22 -6.25 -8.65
N LEU A 250 -2.81 -7.40 -8.11
CA LEU A 250 -1.38 -7.76 -8.03
C LEU A 250 -0.72 -7.78 -9.42
N ARG A 251 -1.39 -8.39 -10.41
CA ARG A 251 -0.93 -8.44 -11.80
C ARG A 251 -0.76 -7.04 -12.42
N ILE A 252 -1.69 -6.13 -12.14
CA ILE A 252 -1.59 -4.74 -12.63
C ILE A 252 -0.45 -3.99 -11.94
N GLU A 253 -0.20 -4.20 -10.65
CA GLU A 253 0.93 -3.56 -9.96
C GLU A 253 2.27 -4.08 -10.49
N GLU A 254 2.40 -5.38 -10.76
CA GLU A 254 3.59 -5.94 -11.41
C GLU A 254 3.76 -5.35 -12.82
N ALA A 255 2.68 -5.26 -13.60
CA ALA A 255 2.72 -4.67 -14.92
C ALA A 255 3.20 -3.21 -14.89
N LYS A 256 2.81 -2.42 -13.89
CA LYS A 256 3.32 -1.04 -13.74
C LYS A 256 4.83 -1.03 -13.54
N THR A 257 5.36 -1.96 -12.73
CA THR A 257 6.80 -2.10 -12.50
C THR A 257 7.53 -2.45 -13.80
N LEU A 258 7.02 -3.43 -14.56
CA LEU A 258 7.60 -3.85 -15.83
C LEU A 258 7.49 -2.76 -16.91
N LEU A 259 6.40 -1.99 -16.95
CA LEU A 259 6.21 -0.89 -17.88
C LEU A 259 7.20 0.26 -17.67
N GLN A 260 7.70 0.43 -16.47
CA GLN A 260 8.74 1.41 -16.14
C GLN A 260 10.15 0.95 -16.58
N LYS A 261 10.36 -0.36 -16.76
CA LYS A 261 11.59 -0.96 -17.27
C LYS A 261 11.47 -1.02 -18.81
N ALA A 262 12.18 -0.17 -19.53
CA ALA A 262 11.93 0.20 -20.95
C ALA A 262 12.04 -0.93 -22.02
N SER A 263 12.44 -2.15 -21.70
CA SER A 263 12.89 -3.14 -22.71
C SER A 263 11.82 -4.16 -23.18
N ASN A 264 10.76 -4.41 -22.41
CA ASN A 264 9.83 -5.51 -22.73
C ASN A 264 8.66 -5.04 -23.60
N SER A 265 8.20 -5.88 -24.54
CA SER A 265 6.99 -5.59 -25.31
C SER A 265 5.75 -5.58 -24.41
N LEU A 266 4.67 -4.88 -24.83
CA LEU A 266 3.41 -4.91 -24.07
C LEU A 266 2.78 -6.31 -24.03
N ILE A 267 3.08 -7.14 -25.04
CA ILE A 267 2.60 -8.52 -25.12
C ILE A 267 3.32 -9.37 -24.09
N ASP A 268 4.65 -9.25 -24.01
CA ASP A 268 5.47 -10.00 -23.04
C ASP A 268 5.08 -9.62 -21.60
N ILE A 269 4.92 -8.32 -21.33
CA ILE A 269 4.46 -7.85 -20.01
C ILE A 269 3.08 -8.42 -19.67
N ALA A 270 2.16 -8.50 -20.63
CA ALA A 270 0.85 -9.11 -20.39
C ALA A 270 0.98 -10.58 -19.97
N LEU A 271 1.83 -11.33 -20.67
CA LEU A 271 2.09 -12.77 -20.39
C LEU A 271 2.81 -12.95 -19.06
N ASP A 272 3.88 -12.19 -18.81
CA ASP A 272 4.66 -12.23 -17.57
C ASP A 272 3.81 -11.91 -16.35
N CYS A 273 2.79 -11.03 -16.52
CA CYS A 273 1.81 -10.74 -15.47
C CYS A 273 0.64 -11.73 -15.43
N GLY A 274 0.65 -12.81 -16.20
CA GLY A 274 -0.37 -13.86 -16.16
C GLY A 274 -1.71 -13.50 -16.82
N PHE A 275 -1.74 -12.53 -17.75
CA PHE A 275 -2.92 -12.27 -18.56
C PHE A 275 -2.95 -13.18 -19.77
N SER A 276 -4.15 -13.68 -20.10
CA SER A 276 -4.36 -14.59 -21.23
C SER A 276 -4.21 -13.92 -22.60
N SER A 277 -4.31 -12.59 -22.67
CA SER A 277 -4.14 -11.83 -23.91
C SER A 277 -3.79 -10.37 -23.64
N HIS A 278 -3.11 -9.73 -24.62
CA HIS A 278 -2.82 -8.30 -24.60
C HIS A 278 -4.09 -7.43 -24.53
N GLY A 279 -5.17 -7.83 -25.21
CA GLY A 279 -6.45 -7.10 -25.17
C GLY A 279 -7.08 -7.12 -23.76
N HIS A 280 -7.10 -8.29 -23.11
CA HIS A 280 -7.59 -8.43 -21.74
C HIS A 280 -6.72 -7.61 -20.76
N PHE A 281 -5.40 -7.67 -20.91
CA PHE A 281 -4.46 -6.85 -20.13
C PHE A 281 -4.76 -5.35 -20.29
N SER A 282 -4.78 -4.86 -21.53
CA SER A 282 -4.92 -3.42 -21.82
C SER A 282 -6.25 -2.86 -21.29
N ASN A 283 -7.35 -3.59 -21.46
CA ASN A 283 -8.66 -3.19 -20.97
C ASN A 283 -8.70 -3.19 -19.43
N THR A 284 -8.12 -4.22 -18.81
CA THR A 284 -8.07 -4.34 -17.34
C THR A 284 -7.18 -3.27 -16.74
N PHE A 285 -6.02 -3.03 -17.34
CA PHE A 285 -5.08 -1.98 -16.94
C PHE A 285 -5.74 -0.59 -16.99
N ARG A 286 -6.35 -0.24 -18.15
CA ARG A 286 -7.06 1.04 -18.30
C ARG A 286 -8.19 1.20 -17.29
N ARG A 287 -8.96 0.15 -17.04
CA ARG A 287 -10.06 0.18 -16.06
C ARG A 287 -9.57 0.43 -14.63
N ILE A 288 -8.39 -0.10 -14.25
CA ILE A 288 -7.85 -0.01 -12.89
C ILE A 288 -6.98 1.22 -12.72
N VAL A 289 -6.16 1.55 -13.72
CA VAL A 289 -5.15 2.64 -13.66
C VAL A 289 -5.69 3.97 -14.20
N GLY A 290 -6.69 3.92 -15.09
CA GLY A 290 -7.29 5.10 -15.71
C GLY A 290 -6.70 5.47 -17.06
N VAL A 291 -5.49 4.98 -17.38
CA VAL A 291 -4.78 5.18 -18.66
C VAL A 291 -4.38 3.84 -19.27
N THR A 292 -4.09 3.81 -20.58
CA THR A 292 -3.62 2.59 -21.24
C THR A 292 -2.17 2.25 -20.80
N PRO A 293 -1.74 0.95 -20.93
CA PRO A 293 -0.36 0.57 -20.65
C PRO A 293 0.67 1.37 -21.46
N ARG A 294 0.34 1.72 -22.72
CA ARG A 294 1.20 2.50 -23.61
C ARG A 294 1.36 3.95 -23.12
N GLU A 295 0.27 4.59 -22.72
CA GLU A 295 0.28 5.92 -22.12
C GLU A 295 1.06 5.90 -20.81
N TYR A 296 0.81 4.90 -19.95
CA TYR A 296 1.52 4.75 -18.68
C TYR A 296 3.04 4.62 -18.89
N ARG A 297 3.48 3.80 -19.87
CA ARG A 297 4.91 3.66 -20.22
C ARG A 297 5.51 4.97 -20.69
N ARG A 298 4.81 5.70 -21.56
CA ARG A 298 5.28 7.01 -22.07
C ARG A 298 5.45 8.02 -20.93
N ASP A 299 4.50 8.05 -19.99
CA ASP A 299 4.44 9.08 -18.95
C ASP A 299 5.30 8.73 -17.71
N PHE A 300 5.60 7.46 -17.51
CA PHE A 300 6.30 6.95 -16.31
C PHE A 300 7.47 5.99 -16.63
N GLY A 301 7.72 5.65 -17.89
CA GLY A 301 8.87 4.86 -18.30
C GLY A 301 10.17 5.63 -18.08
N LEU A 302 11.23 4.93 -17.69
CA LEU A 302 12.57 5.51 -17.69
C LEU A 302 12.93 5.80 -19.15
N ILE A 303 13.13 7.06 -19.50
CA ILE A 303 13.79 7.45 -20.73
C ILE A 303 15.28 7.07 -20.54
N LEU A 304 15.70 6.01 -21.24
CA LEU A 304 17.12 5.66 -21.36
C LEU A 304 17.78 6.60 -22.35
#